data_7762b11865815dd83568711339e4917c
#
_entry.id   7762b11865815dd83568711339e4917c
#
_cell.length_a   1.000
_cell.length_b   1.000
_cell.length_c   1.000
_cell.angle_alpha   90.00
_cell.angle_beta   90.00
_cell.angle_gamma   90.00
#
_symmetry.space_group_name_H-M   'P 1'
#
loop_
_entity.id
_entity.type
_entity.pdbx_description
1 polymer ?
#
loop_
_entity_poly.entity_id
_entity_poly.type
_entity_poly.pdbx_seq_one_letter_code
_entity_poly.pdbx_strand_id
1 'polypeptide(L)'
;MSVFMGLRVILFYLLLSTSAVLWAIPMILIGAFLPYRLRFKLVLQCWCRLAVWLARTVVGINYRVTGLENIPDQPGVILANHQSTWETFFLQLVFAPQTQLIKKELLYVPFFGWAFALMKPIAINRSKARSSLQQLNRIGGQRLREGLWVLVFPEGTRVAPGEPIRFSRGGAALACANNAPIVPVAHNAGEFWPRRGWGKRSGTVQVHIGPAIHPKGQDPRSIVEAHKQAENWVQQTMLEIQQR
;
A
#
# COMPACT_ATOMS: atom_id res chain seq x y z
N MET A 1 -21.94 -5.62 16.60
CA MET A 1 -22.17 -5.66 15.13
C MET A 1 -23.57 -6.22 14.90
N SER A 2 -24.42 -5.54 14.14
CA SER A 2 -25.76 -6.07 13.84
C SER A 2 -25.65 -7.34 12.99
N VAL A 3 -26.62 -8.26 13.10
CA VAL A 3 -26.69 -9.49 12.26
C VAL A 3 -26.63 -9.13 10.78
N PHE A 4 -27.34 -8.08 10.38
CA PHE A 4 -27.33 -7.57 9.00
C PHE A 4 -25.93 -7.18 8.51
N MET A 5 -25.13 -6.46 9.33
CA MET A 5 -23.75 -6.13 8.97
C MET A 5 -22.88 -7.38 8.90
N GLY A 6 -23.11 -8.37 9.76
CA GLY A 6 -22.41 -9.66 9.69
C GLY A 6 -22.63 -10.37 8.36
N LEU A 7 -23.86 -10.45 7.88
CA LEU A 7 -24.19 -11.05 6.58
C LEU A 7 -23.54 -10.30 5.41
N ARG A 8 -23.52 -8.95 5.43
CA ARG A 8 -22.85 -8.14 4.42
C ARG A 8 -21.33 -8.41 4.39
N VAL A 9 -20.70 -8.57 5.54
CA VAL A 9 -19.26 -8.88 5.63
C VAL A 9 -18.96 -10.28 5.11
N ILE A 10 -19.80 -11.27 5.39
CA ILE A 10 -19.66 -12.63 4.84
C ILE A 10 -19.79 -12.59 3.32
N LEU A 11 -20.85 -11.95 2.79
CA LEU A 11 -21.05 -11.76 1.35
C LEU A 11 -19.86 -11.06 0.70
N PHE A 12 -19.35 -10.00 1.33
CA PHE A 12 -18.19 -9.27 0.84
C PHE A 12 -16.96 -10.18 0.71
N TYR A 13 -16.64 -10.97 1.74
CA TYR A 13 -15.48 -11.87 1.67
C TYR A 13 -15.67 -13.00 0.67
N LEU A 14 -16.88 -13.54 0.54
CA LEU A 14 -17.22 -14.54 -0.45
C LEU A 14 -16.95 -13.99 -1.87
N LEU A 15 -17.50 -12.81 -2.18
CA LEU A 15 -17.31 -12.16 -3.48
C LEU A 15 -15.85 -11.80 -3.73
N LEU A 16 -15.17 -11.25 -2.74
CA LEU A 16 -13.75 -10.87 -2.84
C LEU A 16 -12.86 -12.09 -3.10
N SER A 17 -13.05 -13.18 -2.35
CA SER A 17 -12.24 -14.40 -2.49
C SER A 17 -12.53 -15.11 -3.81
N THR A 18 -13.79 -15.26 -4.19
CA THR A 18 -14.19 -15.88 -5.46
C THR A 18 -13.66 -15.07 -6.63
N SER A 19 -13.82 -13.74 -6.61
CA SER A 19 -13.28 -12.88 -7.67
C SER A 19 -11.75 -12.93 -7.76
N ALA A 20 -11.03 -13.06 -6.63
CA ALA A 20 -9.58 -13.19 -6.64
C ALA A 20 -9.13 -14.46 -7.36
N VAL A 21 -9.79 -15.61 -7.09
CA VAL A 21 -9.48 -16.88 -7.74
C VAL A 21 -9.82 -16.84 -9.22
N LEU A 22 -11.05 -16.44 -9.57
CA LEU A 22 -11.52 -16.37 -10.97
C LEU A 22 -10.69 -15.39 -11.80
N TRP A 23 -10.23 -14.28 -11.20
CA TRP A 23 -9.37 -13.31 -11.88
C TRP A 23 -7.93 -13.79 -12.00
N ALA A 24 -7.40 -14.45 -10.96
CA ALA A 24 -6.00 -14.88 -10.94
C ALA A 24 -5.71 -15.95 -12.01
N ILE A 25 -6.62 -16.89 -12.24
CA ILE A 25 -6.39 -18.00 -13.20
C ILE A 25 -6.04 -17.50 -14.60
N PRO A 26 -6.89 -16.72 -15.32
CA PRO A 26 -6.54 -16.21 -16.64
C PRO A 26 -5.35 -15.27 -16.61
N MET A 27 -5.18 -14.47 -15.54
CA MET A 27 -4.08 -13.52 -15.42
C MET A 27 -2.73 -14.19 -15.18
N ILE A 28 -2.68 -15.36 -14.54
CA ILE A 28 -1.46 -16.17 -14.42
C ILE A 28 -1.05 -16.70 -15.80
N LEU A 29 -2.00 -17.17 -16.58
CA LEU A 29 -1.76 -17.76 -17.90
C LEU A 29 -1.30 -16.72 -18.93
N ILE A 30 -1.93 -15.56 -18.96
CA ILE A 30 -1.69 -14.52 -19.97
C ILE A 30 -0.69 -13.47 -19.48
N GLY A 31 -0.70 -13.17 -18.20
CA GLY A 31 0.03 -12.05 -17.62
C GLY A 31 1.55 -12.09 -17.83
N ALA A 32 2.14 -13.29 -17.87
CA ALA A 32 3.58 -13.45 -18.08
C ALA A 32 4.04 -12.90 -19.45
N PHE A 33 3.16 -12.93 -20.45
CA PHE A 33 3.43 -12.50 -21.83
C PHE A 33 3.17 -11.01 -22.07
N LEU A 34 2.55 -10.32 -21.10
CA LEU A 34 2.19 -8.92 -21.23
C LEU A 34 3.35 -7.99 -20.81
N PRO A 35 3.53 -6.82 -21.47
CA PRO A 35 4.37 -5.75 -20.97
C PRO A 35 3.94 -5.33 -19.55
N TYR A 36 4.92 -4.94 -18.71
CA TYR A 36 4.66 -4.71 -17.28
C TYR A 36 3.50 -3.72 -17.02
N ARG A 37 3.43 -2.60 -17.73
CA ARG A 37 2.37 -1.58 -17.54
C ARG A 37 0.98 -2.15 -17.82
N LEU A 38 0.83 -2.93 -18.88
CA LEU A 38 -0.45 -3.58 -19.24
C LEU A 38 -0.78 -4.68 -18.23
N ARG A 39 0.20 -5.48 -17.84
CA ARG A 39 0.09 -6.50 -16.78
C ARG A 39 -0.38 -5.87 -15.47
N PHE A 40 0.26 -4.79 -15.02
CA PHE A 40 -0.13 -4.07 -13.81
C PHE A 40 -1.60 -3.62 -13.89
N LYS A 41 -2.00 -3.01 -15.01
CA LYS A 41 -3.36 -2.55 -15.24
C LYS A 41 -4.38 -3.70 -15.18
N LEU A 42 -4.14 -4.78 -15.90
CA LEU A 42 -5.08 -5.91 -16.02
C LEU A 42 -5.06 -6.80 -14.79
N VAL A 43 -3.88 -7.28 -14.36
CA VAL A 43 -3.77 -8.26 -13.27
C VAL A 43 -4.09 -7.64 -11.91
N LEU A 44 -3.58 -6.42 -11.64
CA LEU A 44 -3.66 -5.85 -10.30
C LEU A 44 -4.66 -4.71 -10.21
N GLN A 45 -4.54 -3.67 -11.03
CA GLN A 45 -5.34 -2.46 -10.89
C GLN A 45 -6.83 -2.70 -11.13
N CYS A 46 -7.20 -3.51 -12.15
CA CYS A 46 -8.60 -3.85 -12.40
C CYS A 46 -9.21 -4.63 -11.23
N TRP A 47 -8.49 -5.61 -10.68
CA TRP A 47 -8.99 -6.35 -9.54
C TRP A 47 -9.03 -5.50 -8.27
N CYS A 48 -8.04 -4.66 -8.00
CA CYS A 48 -8.08 -3.70 -6.89
C CYS A 48 -9.28 -2.75 -6.99
N ARG A 49 -9.60 -2.30 -8.21
CA ARG A 49 -10.81 -1.47 -8.45
C ARG A 49 -12.08 -2.23 -8.07
N LEU A 50 -12.19 -3.50 -8.46
CA LEU A 50 -13.31 -4.36 -8.06
C LEU A 50 -13.35 -4.53 -6.53
N ALA A 51 -12.22 -4.78 -5.87
CA ALA A 51 -12.14 -4.96 -4.42
C ALA A 51 -12.60 -3.70 -3.66
N VAL A 52 -12.16 -2.52 -4.09
CA VAL A 52 -12.59 -1.23 -3.51
C VAL A 52 -14.07 -0.97 -3.80
N TRP A 53 -14.55 -1.29 -5.01
CA TRP A 53 -15.98 -1.18 -5.36
C TRP A 53 -16.84 -2.12 -4.52
N LEU A 54 -16.44 -3.37 -4.31
CA LEU A 54 -17.13 -4.30 -3.41
C LEU A 54 -17.16 -3.79 -1.96
N ALA A 55 -16.05 -3.25 -1.47
CA ALA A 55 -16.00 -2.67 -0.13
C ALA A 55 -17.00 -1.50 0.01
N ARG A 56 -17.13 -0.67 -1.03
CA ARG A 56 -18.06 0.45 -1.08
C ARG A 56 -19.52 -0.01 -1.15
N THR A 57 -19.86 -0.90 -2.07
CA THR A 57 -21.25 -1.29 -2.35
C THR A 57 -21.80 -2.29 -1.34
N VAL A 58 -21.00 -3.30 -0.96
CA VAL A 58 -21.46 -4.36 -0.06
C VAL A 58 -21.31 -3.96 1.41
N VAL A 59 -20.18 -3.36 1.81
CA VAL A 59 -19.91 -3.00 3.21
C VAL A 59 -20.29 -1.55 3.52
N GLY A 60 -20.24 -0.66 2.52
CA GLY A 60 -20.48 0.77 2.69
C GLY A 60 -19.21 1.55 3.08
N ILE A 61 -18.03 1.05 2.72
CA ILE A 61 -16.76 1.74 2.95
C ILE A 61 -16.49 2.68 1.78
N ASN A 62 -16.87 3.95 1.93
CA ASN A 62 -16.57 5.02 0.99
C ASN A 62 -15.16 5.56 1.23
N TYR A 63 -14.71 6.48 0.37
CA TYR A 63 -13.43 7.17 0.56
C TYR A 63 -13.48 8.61 0.03
N ARG A 64 -12.63 9.46 0.61
CA ARG A 64 -12.35 10.81 0.17
C ARG A 64 -10.84 10.97 0.08
N VAL A 65 -10.36 11.56 -1.01
CA VAL A 65 -8.92 11.80 -1.24
C VAL A 65 -8.68 13.29 -1.31
N THR A 66 -7.61 13.74 -0.67
CA THR A 66 -7.08 15.10 -0.79
C THR A 66 -5.60 15.05 -1.11
N GLY A 67 -5.08 16.07 -1.77
CA GLY A 67 -3.66 16.18 -2.09
C GLY A 67 -3.23 15.36 -3.32
N LEU A 68 -4.14 15.02 -4.24
CA LEU A 68 -3.78 14.37 -5.50
C LEU A 68 -2.79 15.21 -6.32
N GLU A 69 -2.88 16.52 -6.21
CA GLU A 69 -1.99 17.51 -6.83
C GLU A 69 -0.55 17.47 -6.30
N ASN A 70 -0.34 16.84 -5.15
CA ASN A 70 0.99 16.66 -4.55
C ASN A 70 1.79 15.48 -5.13
N ILE A 71 1.17 14.67 -5.99
CA ILE A 71 1.83 13.53 -6.62
C ILE A 71 2.73 14.05 -7.75
N PRO A 72 4.06 13.88 -7.64
CA PRO A 72 4.97 14.34 -8.70
C PRO A 72 4.90 13.42 -9.93
N ASP A 73 5.26 13.95 -11.10
CA ASP A 73 5.33 13.18 -12.35
C ASP A 73 6.34 12.03 -12.29
N GLN A 74 7.44 12.26 -11.57
CA GLN A 74 8.47 11.24 -11.38
C GLN A 74 8.06 10.26 -10.27
N PRO A 75 8.00 8.94 -10.56
CA PRO A 75 7.77 7.94 -9.55
C PRO A 75 8.82 7.96 -8.43
N GLY A 76 8.35 7.72 -7.21
CA GLY A 76 9.17 7.74 -6.01
C GLY A 76 8.75 6.67 -5.00
N VAL A 77 9.05 6.93 -3.73
CA VAL A 77 8.73 6.06 -2.62
C VAL A 77 7.48 6.59 -1.90
N ILE A 78 6.45 5.76 -1.81
CA ILE A 78 5.24 6.07 -1.05
C ILE A 78 5.45 5.57 0.37
N LEU A 79 5.37 6.47 1.35
CA LEU A 79 5.39 6.12 2.78
C LEU A 79 4.00 6.32 3.36
N ALA A 80 3.26 5.22 3.53
CA ALA A 80 1.90 5.24 4.05
C ALA A 80 1.83 4.55 5.42
N ASN A 81 0.99 5.06 6.34
CA ASN A 81 0.65 4.30 7.53
C ASN A 81 -0.12 3.03 7.15
N HIS A 82 -0.01 1.99 7.98
CA HIS A 82 -0.58 0.66 7.69
C HIS A 82 -1.58 0.24 8.76
N GLN A 83 -2.86 0.27 8.46
CA GLN A 83 -3.93 -0.04 9.41
C GLN A 83 -4.84 -1.17 8.94
N SER A 84 -4.97 -1.40 7.63
CA SER A 84 -5.98 -2.25 7.02
C SER A 84 -5.41 -3.09 5.86
N THR A 85 -6.28 -3.85 5.23
CA THR A 85 -6.02 -4.41 3.89
C THR A 85 -6.54 -3.46 2.81
N TRP A 86 -7.50 -2.59 3.14
CA TRP A 86 -8.15 -1.68 2.21
C TRP A 86 -7.15 -0.77 1.49
N GLU A 87 -6.24 -0.13 2.22
CA GLU A 87 -5.25 0.78 1.63
C GLU A 87 -4.28 0.07 0.68
N THR A 88 -4.03 -1.23 0.90
CA THR A 88 -3.16 -2.00 -0.01
C THR A 88 -3.79 -2.16 -1.39
N PHE A 89 -5.12 -2.17 -1.50
CA PHE A 89 -5.84 -2.16 -2.76
C PHE A 89 -6.00 -0.75 -3.30
N PHE A 90 -6.36 0.20 -2.44
CA PHE A 90 -6.66 1.55 -2.83
C PHE A 90 -5.45 2.29 -3.41
N LEU A 91 -4.29 2.20 -2.77
CA LEU A 91 -3.07 2.87 -3.23
C LEU A 91 -2.57 2.35 -4.59
N GLN A 92 -2.97 1.14 -5.01
CA GLN A 92 -2.72 0.64 -6.37
C GLN A 92 -3.52 1.41 -7.44
N LEU A 93 -4.60 2.07 -7.05
CA LEU A 93 -5.42 2.85 -7.97
C LEU A 93 -4.87 4.28 -8.14
N VAL A 94 -4.28 4.81 -7.07
CA VAL A 94 -3.76 6.18 -7.03
C VAL A 94 -2.36 6.28 -7.64
N PHE A 95 -1.46 5.38 -7.25
CA PHE A 95 -0.07 5.40 -7.70
C PHE A 95 0.17 4.22 -8.66
N ALA A 96 0.18 4.48 -9.96
CA ALA A 96 0.30 3.45 -10.98
C ALA A 96 1.32 3.81 -12.07
N PRO A 97 2.16 2.89 -12.52
CA PRO A 97 2.35 1.54 -12.00
C PRO A 97 3.21 1.53 -10.73
N GLN A 98 2.92 0.61 -9.82
CA GLN A 98 3.69 0.49 -8.58
C GLN A 98 4.07 -0.95 -8.25
N THR A 99 5.05 -1.09 -7.38
CA THR A 99 5.37 -2.31 -6.63
C THR A 99 5.33 -2.03 -5.14
N GLN A 100 5.25 -3.08 -4.34
CA GLN A 100 5.20 -2.91 -2.88
C GLN A 100 6.10 -3.89 -2.15
N LEU A 101 6.52 -3.46 -0.96
CA LEU A 101 7.26 -4.29 -0.04
C LEU A 101 6.30 -5.27 0.64
N ILE A 102 6.54 -6.57 0.47
CA ILE A 102 5.66 -7.61 1.01
C ILE A 102 6.41 -8.62 1.85
N LYS A 103 5.67 -9.34 2.68
CA LYS A 103 6.14 -10.52 3.36
C LYS A 103 6.29 -11.66 2.35
N LYS A 104 7.45 -12.35 2.31
CA LYS A 104 7.76 -13.41 1.34
C LYS A 104 6.69 -14.51 1.30
N GLU A 105 6.10 -14.84 2.44
CA GLU A 105 5.10 -15.89 2.58
C GLU A 105 3.80 -15.62 1.82
N LEU A 106 3.52 -14.36 1.48
CA LEU A 106 2.34 -14.01 0.65
C LEU A 106 2.44 -14.58 -0.77
N LEU A 107 3.65 -14.84 -1.27
CA LEU A 107 3.85 -15.43 -2.59
C LEU A 107 3.47 -16.92 -2.64
N TYR A 108 3.36 -17.58 -1.49
CA TYR A 108 2.96 -18.99 -1.40
C TYR A 108 1.45 -19.19 -1.33
N VAL A 109 0.66 -18.11 -1.20
CA VAL A 109 -0.80 -18.19 -1.23
C VAL A 109 -1.25 -18.60 -2.64
N PRO A 110 -1.91 -19.76 -2.83
CA PRO A 110 -2.34 -20.23 -4.14
C PRO A 110 -3.16 -19.16 -4.89
N PHE A 111 -3.02 -19.12 -6.20
CA PHE A 111 -3.66 -18.16 -7.11
C PHE A 111 -3.27 -16.71 -6.84
N PHE A 112 -3.60 -16.17 -5.66
CA PHE A 112 -3.30 -14.79 -5.30
C PHE A 112 -1.80 -14.50 -5.32
N GLY A 113 -1.01 -15.31 -4.62
CA GLY A 113 0.45 -15.13 -4.53
C GLY A 113 1.13 -15.30 -5.90
N TRP A 114 0.65 -16.23 -6.70
CA TRP A 114 1.19 -16.49 -8.04
C TRP A 114 0.88 -15.34 -9.01
N ALA A 115 -0.37 -14.84 -9.02
CA ALA A 115 -0.72 -13.65 -9.80
C ALA A 115 0.06 -12.42 -9.31
N PHE A 116 0.22 -12.28 -7.98
CA PHE A 116 0.95 -11.18 -7.38
C PHE A 116 2.46 -11.22 -7.68
N ALA A 117 3.06 -12.41 -7.82
CA ALA A 117 4.47 -12.58 -8.21
C ALA A 117 4.75 -11.94 -9.59
N LEU A 118 3.77 -11.93 -10.50
CA LEU A 118 3.86 -11.26 -11.80
C LEU A 118 4.04 -9.74 -11.68
N MET A 119 3.69 -9.16 -10.54
CA MET A 119 3.83 -7.72 -10.26
C MET A 119 5.21 -7.33 -9.75
N LYS A 120 6.18 -8.26 -9.79
CA LYS A 120 7.56 -8.04 -9.36
C LYS A 120 7.65 -7.41 -7.96
N PRO A 121 6.94 -7.92 -6.92
CA PRO A 121 6.96 -7.34 -5.59
C PRO A 121 8.34 -7.43 -4.96
N ILE A 122 8.61 -6.58 -3.97
CA ILE A 122 9.82 -6.64 -3.17
C ILE A 122 9.54 -7.54 -1.97
N ALA A 123 9.79 -8.86 -2.14
CA ALA A 123 9.51 -9.85 -1.12
C ALA A 123 10.66 -9.94 -0.12
N ILE A 124 10.40 -9.64 1.16
CA ILE A 124 11.40 -9.65 2.23
C ILE A 124 11.09 -10.70 3.30
N ASN A 125 12.15 -11.19 3.95
CA ASN A 125 12.04 -11.95 5.18
C ASN A 125 12.21 -11.01 6.38
N ARG A 126 11.12 -10.64 7.03
CA ARG A 126 11.12 -9.66 8.13
C ARG A 126 11.92 -10.09 9.37
N SER A 127 12.22 -11.38 9.52
CA SER A 127 13.07 -11.86 10.62
C SER A 127 14.56 -11.50 10.45
N LYS A 128 14.97 -11.11 9.23
CA LYS A 128 16.36 -10.77 8.88
C LYS A 128 16.46 -9.27 8.48
N ALA A 129 16.39 -8.38 9.46
CA ALA A 129 16.29 -6.93 9.23
C ALA A 129 17.38 -6.37 8.29
N ARG A 130 18.68 -6.72 8.52
CA ARG A 130 19.80 -6.22 7.69
C ARG A 130 19.71 -6.67 6.22
N SER A 131 19.41 -7.95 5.98
CA SER A 131 19.28 -8.48 4.62
C SER A 131 18.02 -7.93 3.93
N SER A 132 16.94 -7.69 4.69
CA SER A 132 15.71 -7.07 4.17
C SER A 132 15.94 -5.63 3.72
N LEU A 133 16.73 -4.84 4.45
CA LEU A 133 17.08 -3.49 4.07
C LEU A 133 17.97 -3.47 2.81
N GLN A 134 18.97 -4.35 2.73
CA GLN A 134 19.82 -4.49 1.54
C GLN A 134 18.98 -4.89 0.32
N GLN A 135 18.04 -5.83 0.49
CA GLN A 135 17.14 -6.28 -0.57
C GLN A 135 16.19 -5.17 -1.00
N LEU A 136 15.63 -4.41 -0.05
CA LEU A 136 14.79 -3.25 -0.34
C LEU A 136 15.56 -2.22 -1.17
N ASN A 137 16.78 -1.85 -0.79
CA ASN A 137 17.57 -0.87 -1.51
C ASN A 137 17.96 -1.37 -2.92
N ARG A 138 18.38 -2.62 -3.05
CA ARG A 138 18.78 -3.20 -4.34
C ARG A 138 17.60 -3.34 -5.30
N ILE A 139 16.53 -4.02 -4.87
CA ILE A 139 15.37 -4.30 -5.73
C ILE A 139 14.51 -3.05 -5.87
N GLY A 140 14.27 -2.31 -4.78
CA GLY A 140 13.49 -1.06 -4.81
C GLY A 140 14.14 -0.02 -5.72
N GLY A 141 15.46 0.16 -5.65
CA GLY A 141 16.19 1.04 -6.54
C GLY A 141 16.06 0.61 -8.01
N GLN A 142 16.11 -0.68 -8.30
CA GLN A 142 15.83 -1.18 -9.65
C GLN A 142 14.41 -0.83 -10.11
N ARG A 143 13.40 -0.99 -9.24
CA ARG A 143 12.00 -0.67 -9.57
C ARG A 143 11.79 0.83 -9.83
N LEU A 144 12.41 1.68 -9.03
CA LEU A 144 12.40 3.14 -9.27
C LEU A 144 12.97 3.49 -10.64
N ARG A 145 14.13 2.90 -11.03
CA ARG A 145 14.72 3.09 -12.35
C ARG A 145 13.86 2.52 -13.50
N GLU A 146 13.06 1.50 -13.25
CA GLU A 146 12.05 0.97 -14.18
C GLU A 146 10.81 1.88 -14.29
N GLY A 147 10.77 3.01 -13.59
CA GLY A 147 9.66 3.96 -13.59
C GLY A 147 8.45 3.49 -12.77
N LEU A 148 8.68 2.69 -11.72
CA LEU A 148 7.65 2.18 -10.84
C LEU A 148 7.67 2.90 -9.48
N TRP A 149 6.51 3.25 -8.98
CA TRP A 149 6.34 3.65 -7.58
C TRP A 149 6.69 2.49 -6.64
N VAL A 150 7.31 2.78 -5.51
CA VAL A 150 7.62 1.79 -4.48
C VAL A 150 6.82 2.10 -3.21
N LEU A 151 5.79 1.29 -2.94
CA LEU A 151 4.99 1.41 -1.70
C LEU A 151 5.69 0.70 -0.56
N VAL A 152 5.92 1.44 0.51
CA VAL A 152 6.47 0.95 1.78
C VAL A 152 5.53 1.35 2.91
N PHE A 153 5.18 0.37 3.74
CA PHE A 153 4.55 0.60 5.03
C PHE A 153 5.62 0.56 6.10
N PRO A 154 6.13 1.72 6.54
CA PRO A 154 7.37 1.77 7.32
C PRO A 154 7.22 1.30 8.77
N GLU A 155 6.00 1.09 9.24
CA GLU A 155 5.70 0.45 10.53
C GLU A 155 6.02 -1.06 10.53
N GLY A 156 6.14 -1.67 9.34
CA GLY A 156 6.45 -3.08 9.16
C GLY A 156 5.31 -4.05 9.52
N THR A 157 4.25 -3.57 10.13
CA THR A 157 3.03 -4.32 10.46
C THR A 157 1.84 -3.38 10.52
N ARG A 158 0.62 -3.92 10.48
CA ARG A 158 -0.58 -3.11 10.67
C ARG A 158 -0.72 -2.67 12.12
N VAL A 159 -0.90 -1.37 12.32
CA VAL A 159 -1.08 -0.70 13.62
C VAL A 159 -2.56 -0.35 13.78
N ALA A 160 -3.12 -0.52 14.98
CA ALA A 160 -4.51 -0.21 15.22
C ALA A 160 -4.74 1.32 15.26
N PRO A 161 -5.95 1.81 14.89
CA PRO A 161 -6.30 3.21 15.07
C PRO A 161 -6.08 3.67 16.52
N GLY A 162 -5.47 4.85 16.70
CA GLY A 162 -5.13 5.41 18.00
C GLY A 162 -3.79 4.95 18.59
N GLU A 163 -3.15 3.92 18.04
CA GLU A 163 -1.81 3.54 18.46
C GLU A 163 -0.74 4.45 17.84
N PRO A 164 0.39 4.67 18.54
CA PRO A 164 1.46 5.52 18.04
C PRO A 164 2.06 5.02 16.73
N ILE A 165 2.13 5.89 15.73
CA ILE A 165 2.78 5.62 14.44
C ILE A 165 4.29 5.80 14.61
N ARG A 166 5.05 4.77 14.24
CA ARG A 166 6.52 4.80 14.24
C ARG A 166 7.04 4.22 12.95
N PHE A 167 7.80 5.02 12.23
CA PHE A 167 8.35 4.65 10.94
C PHE A 167 9.77 4.10 11.05
N SER A 168 10.08 3.07 10.28
CA SER A 168 11.46 2.65 10.03
C SER A 168 12.08 3.50 8.93
N ARG A 169 13.39 3.69 8.98
CA ARG A 169 14.14 4.53 8.02
C ARG A 169 14.32 3.90 6.63
N GLY A 170 13.91 2.65 6.44
CA GLY A 170 14.19 1.89 5.21
C GLY A 170 13.66 2.55 3.94
N GLY A 171 12.44 3.09 3.98
CA GLY A 171 11.86 3.77 2.82
C GLY A 171 12.56 5.10 2.49
N ALA A 172 12.91 5.89 3.51
CA ALA A 172 13.68 7.12 3.32
C ALA A 172 15.10 6.82 2.79
N ALA A 173 15.75 5.78 3.31
CA ALA A 173 17.07 5.35 2.81
C ALA A 173 17.01 4.93 1.34
N LEU A 174 15.96 4.19 0.92
CA LEU A 174 15.74 3.84 -0.47
C LEU A 174 15.60 5.09 -1.35
N ALA A 175 14.78 6.05 -0.91
CA ALA A 175 14.55 7.29 -1.66
C ALA A 175 15.83 8.12 -1.80
N CYS A 176 16.56 8.34 -0.71
CA CYS A 176 17.84 9.06 -0.72
C CYS A 176 18.86 8.41 -1.63
N ALA A 177 19.02 7.08 -1.54
CA ALA A 177 19.99 6.34 -2.38
C ALA A 177 19.71 6.40 -3.88
N ASN A 178 18.48 6.76 -4.28
CA ASN A 178 18.05 6.83 -5.69
C ASN A 178 17.64 8.23 -6.13
N ASN A 179 17.84 9.26 -5.32
CA ASN A 179 17.37 10.63 -5.60
C ASN A 179 15.88 10.69 -5.96
N ALA A 180 15.09 9.81 -5.36
CA ALA A 180 13.66 9.67 -5.64
C ALA A 180 12.82 10.48 -4.64
N PRO A 181 11.70 11.11 -5.05
CA PRO A 181 10.80 11.78 -4.12
C PRO A 181 10.15 10.79 -3.17
N ILE A 182 9.84 11.25 -1.95
CA ILE A 182 9.01 10.56 -0.98
C ILE A 182 7.64 11.22 -0.97
N VAL A 183 6.58 10.44 -1.15
CA VAL A 183 5.20 10.92 -1.00
C VAL A 183 4.61 10.31 0.27
N PRO A 184 4.42 11.10 1.34
CA PRO A 184 3.78 10.61 2.56
C PRO A 184 2.27 10.51 2.34
N VAL A 185 1.66 9.46 2.86
CA VAL A 185 0.20 9.23 2.78
C VAL A 185 -0.33 8.86 4.15
N ALA A 186 -1.39 9.54 4.59
CA ALA A 186 -2.11 9.27 5.82
C ALA A 186 -3.55 8.85 5.54
N HIS A 187 -4.05 7.85 6.28
CA HIS A 187 -5.44 7.40 6.15
C HIS A 187 -5.94 6.70 7.41
N ASN A 188 -7.26 6.71 7.62
CA ASN A 188 -7.92 6.05 8.75
C ASN A 188 -8.65 4.75 8.38
N ALA A 189 -8.17 4.03 7.39
CA ALA A 189 -8.84 2.82 6.88
C ALA A 189 -9.07 1.74 7.96
N GLY A 190 -8.23 1.70 8.99
CA GLY A 190 -8.36 0.76 10.11
C GLY A 190 -9.63 0.93 10.96
N GLU A 191 -10.24 2.11 10.94
CA GLU A 191 -11.50 2.38 11.64
C GLU A 191 -12.67 1.62 11.01
N PHE A 192 -12.62 1.44 9.68
CA PHE A 192 -13.70 0.81 8.90
C PHE A 192 -13.40 -0.63 8.54
N TRP A 193 -12.12 -0.97 8.32
CA TRP A 193 -11.65 -2.32 8.02
C TRP A 193 -10.46 -2.67 8.90
N PRO A 194 -10.69 -3.03 10.17
CA PRO A 194 -9.62 -3.30 11.13
C PRO A 194 -8.77 -4.51 10.74
N ARG A 195 -7.54 -4.52 11.24
CA ARG A 195 -6.55 -5.59 11.03
C ARG A 195 -7.06 -6.96 11.46
N ARG A 196 -7.76 -7.02 12.59
CA ARG A 196 -8.24 -8.26 13.21
C ARG A 196 -9.77 -8.26 13.28
N GLY A 197 -10.33 -9.48 13.18
CA GLY A 197 -11.76 -9.70 13.34
C GLY A 197 -12.60 -9.40 12.09
N TRP A 198 -13.87 -9.76 12.20
CA TRP A 198 -14.88 -9.59 11.15
C TRP A 198 -15.56 -8.22 11.20
N GLY A 199 -15.24 -7.39 12.20
CA GLY A 199 -15.92 -6.15 12.55
C GLY A 199 -15.67 -4.99 11.59
N LYS A 200 -16.06 -5.13 10.31
CA LYS A 200 -16.08 -4.01 9.39
C LYS A 200 -17.23 -3.06 9.70
N ARG A 201 -17.03 -1.77 9.42
CA ARG A 201 -18.00 -0.69 9.63
C ARG A 201 -18.19 0.08 8.34
N SER A 202 -19.41 0.51 8.06
CA SER A 202 -19.67 1.50 7.02
C SER A 202 -19.13 2.87 7.43
N GLY A 203 -18.72 3.66 6.46
CA GLY A 203 -18.21 5.02 6.68
C GLY A 203 -17.31 5.48 5.54
N THR A 204 -16.58 6.57 5.76
CA THR A 204 -15.75 7.18 4.72
C THR A 204 -14.30 7.24 5.17
N VAL A 205 -13.44 6.46 4.51
CA VAL A 205 -11.99 6.52 4.69
C VAL A 205 -11.49 7.86 4.16
N GLN A 206 -10.82 8.61 5.04
CA GLN A 206 -10.08 9.80 4.64
C GLN A 206 -8.69 9.38 4.19
N VAL A 207 -8.27 9.81 3.00
CA VAL A 207 -6.93 9.58 2.47
C VAL A 207 -6.33 10.94 2.14
N HIS A 208 -5.22 11.27 2.79
CA HIS A 208 -4.49 12.50 2.58
C HIS A 208 -3.13 12.17 1.96
N ILE A 209 -2.80 12.83 0.86
CA ILE A 209 -1.52 12.71 0.16
C ILE A 209 -0.75 14.00 0.43
N GLY A 210 0.39 13.87 1.08
CA GLY A 210 1.21 15.01 1.45
C GLY A 210 2.11 15.51 0.33
N PRO A 211 2.68 16.71 0.50
CA PRO A 211 3.67 17.25 -0.41
C PRO A 211 4.84 16.30 -0.60
N ALA A 212 5.35 16.21 -1.83
CA ALA A 212 6.51 15.40 -2.13
C ALA A 212 7.75 15.94 -1.40
N ILE A 213 8.45 15.07 -0.69
CA ILE A 213 9.70 15.38 0.00
C ILE A 213 10.85 14.95 -0.91
N HIS A 214 11.65 15.90 -1.35
CA HIS A 214 12.84 15.65 -2.16
C HIS A 214 14.07 15.52 -1.25
N PRO A 215 14.74 14.35 -1.19
CA PRO A 215 15.96 14.18 -0.40
C PRO A 215 17.06 15.14 -0.85
N LYS A 216 17.76 15.76 0.12
CA LYS A 216 18.85 16.69 -0.17
C LYS A 216 20.19 16.01 -0.48
N GLY A 217 20.28 14.69 -0.23
CA GLY A 217 21.49 13.92 -0.44
C GLY A 217 21.32 12.45 -0.06
N GLN A 218 22.43 11.69 -0.13
CA GLN A 218 22.45 10.26 0.15
C GLN A 218 23.09 9.93 1.51
N ASP A 219 23.56 10.95 2.22
CA ASP A 219 24.23 10.82 3.50
C ASP A 219 23.25 10.49 4.65
N PRO A 220 23.74 10.00 5.80
CA PRO A 220 22.90 9.62 6.92
C PRO A 220 22.04 10.76 7.49
N ARG A 221 22.47 12.04 7.39
CA ARG A 221 21.70 13.20 7.88
C ARG A 221 20.51 13.45 6.97
N SER A 222 20.72 13.41 5.65
CA SER A 222 19.64 13.53 4.65
C SER A 222 18.58 12.45 4.82
N ILE A 223 18.99 11.19 5.11
CA ILE A 223 18.05 10.09 5.40
C ILE A 223 17.21 10.38 6.66
N VAL A 224 17.86 10.85 7.73
CA VAL A 224 17.16 11.18 8.99
C VAL A 224 16.20 12.33 8.79
N GLU A 225 16.60 13.38 8.05
CA GLU A 225 15.76 14.53 7.76
C GLU A 225 14.50 14.13 6.95
N ALA A 226 14.69 13.46 5.83
CA ALA A 226 13.60 13.02 4.97
C ALA A 226 12.64 12.04 5.70
N HIS A 227 13.20 11.13 6.50
CA HIS A 227 12.42 10.23 7.35
C HIS A 227 11.55 10.99 8.35
N LYS A 228 12.15 11.92 9.11
CA LYS A 228 11.41 12.73 10.12
C LYS A 228 10.33 13.58 9.47
N GLN A 229 10.61 14.20 8.34
CA GLN A 229 9.60 14.99 7.61
C GLN A 229 8.39 14.14 7.24
N ALA A 230 8.59 12.95 6.68
CA ALA A 230 7.52 12.06 6.29
C ALA A 230 6.74 11.53 7.51
N GLU A 231 7.43 11.07 8.55
CA GLU A 231 6.82 10.56 9.77
C GLU A 231 5.99 11.62 10.49
N ASN A 232 6.56 12.81 10.70
CA ASN A 232 5.88 13.94 11.37
C ASN A 232 4.63 14.37 10.59
N TRP A 233 4.74 14.46 9.26
CA TRP A 233 3.60 14.83 8.43
C TRP A 233 2.45 13.81 8.58
N VAL A 234 2.75 12.49 8.50
CA VAL A 234 1.74 11.46 8.68
C VAL A 234 1.14 11.49 10.07
N GLN A 235 1.96 11.66 11.12
CA GLN A 235 1.47 11.75 12.50
C GLN A 235 0.53 12.95 12.70
N GLN A 236 0.91 14.14 12.24
CA GLN A 236 0.09 15.35 12.34
C GLN A 236 -1.23 15.20 11.57
N THR A 237 -1.17 14.72 10.33
CA THR A 237 -2.36 14.50 9.52
C THR A 237 -3.31 13.46 10.14
N MET A 238 -2.77 12.41 10.76
CA MET A 238 -3.60 11.44 11.48
C MET A 238 -4.31 12.04 12.69
N LEU A 239 -3.68 12.95 13.41
CA LEU A 239 -4.35 13.71 14.51
C LEU A 239 -5.50 14.55 13.96
N GLU A 240 -5.32 15.23 12.83
CA GLU A 240 -6.38 16.01 12.17
C GLU A 240 -7.56 15.14 11.70
N ILE A 241 -7.27 13.95 11.14
CA ILE A 241 -8.30 12.99 10.71
C ILE A 241 -9.13 12.50 11.92
N GLN A 242 -8.51 12.26 13.06
CA GLN A 242 -9.16 11.76 14.27
C GLN A 242 -10.03 12.79 15.00
N GLN A 243 -9.77 14.10 14.78
CA GLN A 243 -10.54 15.20 15.36
C GLN A 243 -11.83 15.52 14.59
N ARG A 244 -12.05 14.95 13.44
CA ARG A 244 -13.23 15.13 12.56
C ARG A 244 -14.23 14.00 12.71
#